data_2829eb0203ed5277ea96b06fa33c9347
#
_entry.id   2829eb0203ed5277ea96b06fa33c9347
#
_cell.length_a   1.000
_cell.length_b   1.000
_cell.length_c   1.000
_cell.angle_alpha   90.00
_cell.angle_beta   90.00
_cell.angle_gamma   90.00
#
_symmetry.space_group_name_H-M   'P 1'
#
loop_
_entity.id
_entity.type
_entity.pdbx_description
1 polymer ?
#
loop_
_entity_poly.entity_id
_entity_poly.type
_entity_poly.pdbx_seq_one_letter_code
_entity_poly.pdbx_strand_id
1 'polypeptide(L)'
;MNKPTKIILGSQSPRRYEILADAGFEIEVIKPKVEERFPFDLAYSKVPEYLSKLKMHDIYSFVGDDSDYIICADTVVLFEKKLVGKPKNLDIAFKTLKAMNGKAHEVITGVSIRKNKKQISFSEHAIVYFKELSDAEIRHYVDNFSPLDKAGAYNIQEYVGVDKLEGEFQNVMGLPIQRVLKEIKGWK
;
A
#
# COMPACT_ATOMS: atom_id res chain seq x y z
N MET A 1 -23.24 16.95 -16.51
CA MET A 1 -22.24 16.46 -15.52
C MET A 1 -21.64 15.17 -16.07
N ASN A 2 -20.32 15.09 -16.23
CA ASN A 2 -19.71 13.84 -16.66
C ASN A 2 -19.91 12.80 -15.57
N LYS A 3 -20.35 11.59 -15.95
CA LYS A 3 -20.48 10.46 -15.03
C LYS A 3 -19.11 10.17 -14.40
N PRO A 4 -19.03 9.95 -13.08
CA PRO A 4 -17.75 9.59 -12.45
C PRO A 4 -17.17 8.33 -13.08
N THR A 5 -15.85 8.29 -13.24
CA THR A 5 -15.16 7.10 -13.75
C THR A 5 -15.28 5.98 -12.71
N LYS A 6 -15.80 4.83 -13.13
CA LYS A 6 -15.91 3.66 -12.26
C LYS A 6 -14.58 2.90 -12.20
N ILE A 7 -14.20 2.51 -10.98
CA ILE A 7 -13.00 1.70 -10.72
C ILE A 7 -13.39 0.45 -9.94
N ILE A 8 -12.88 -0.68 -10.36
CA ILE A 8 -12.85 -1.90 -9.57
C ILE A 8 -11.55 -1.91 -8.78
N LEU A 9 -11.65 -1.84 -7.46
CA LEU A 9 -10.51 -1.92 -6.55
C LEU A 9 -10.31 -3.36 -6.09
N GLY A 10 -9.25 -4.02 -6.58
CA GLY A 10 -8.82 -5.35 -6.14
C GLY A 10 -8.06 -5.29 -4.80
N SER A 11 -8.72 -4.80 -3.76
CA SER A 11 -8.15 -4.67 -2.41
C SER A 11 -9.22 -4.47 -1.37
N GLN A 12 -9.02 -5.03 -0.16
CA GLN A 12 -9.89 -4.79 1.01
C GLN A 12 -9.37 -3.65 1.90
N SER A 13 -8.32 -2.92 1.50
CA SER A 13 -7.75 -1.83 2.28
C SER A 13 -8.70 -0.62 2.31
N PRO A 14 -9.23 -0.21 3.49
CA PRO A 14 -10.07 1.00 3.59
C PRO A 14 -9.34 2.25 3.12
N ARG A 15 -8.04 2.36 3.41
CA ARG A 15 -7.20 3.50 3.01
C ARG A 15 -7.10 3.67 1.50
N ARG A 16 -6.97 2.56 0.75
CA ARG A 16 -6.96 2.61 -0.72
C ARG A 16 -8.30 3.03 -1.28
N TYR A 17 -9.38 2.56 -0.65
CA TYR A 17 -10.74 2.99 -1.00
C TYR A 17 -10.90 4.51 -0.79
N GLU A 18 -10.55 5.02 0.38
CA GLU A 18 -10.62 6.45 0.73
C GLU A 18 -9.82 7.31 -0.25
N ILE A 19 -8.58 6.94 -0.56
CA ILE A 19 -7.74 7.66 -1.51
C ILE A 19 -8.39 7.77 -2.90
N LEU A 20 -9.02 6.71 -3.40
CA LEU A 20 -9.71 6.73 -4.68
C LEU A 20 -11.04 7.51 -4.61
N ALA A 21 -11.78 7.41 -3.51
CA ALA A 21 -13.01 8.15 -3.29
C ALA A 21 -12.75 9.66 -3.24
N ASP A 22 -11.72 10.10 -2.52
CA ASP A 22 -11.29 11.49 -2.45
C ASP A 22 -10.83 12.03 -3.82
N ALA A 23 -10.32 11.16 -4.68
CA ALA A 23 -9.98 11.49 -6.06
C ALA A 23 -11.20 11.57 -7.00
N GLY A 24 -12.41 11.32 -6.51
CA GLY A 24 -13.67 11.49 -7.24
C GLY A 24 -14.09 10.29 -8.09
N PHE A 25 -13.58 9.09 -7.80
CA PHE A 25 -13.97 7.86 -8.49
C PHE A 25 -15.19 7.21 -7.84
N GLU A 26 -15.98 6.50 -8.65
CA GLU A 26 -16.97 5.53 -8.18
C GLU A 26 -16.28 4.18 -8.02
N ILE A 27 -16.34 3.57 -6.83
CA ILE A 27 -15.50 2.40 -6.49
C ILE A 27 -16.36 1.19 -6.19
N GLU A 28 -16.05 0.10 -6.88
CA GLU A 28 -16.50 -1.25 -6.54
C GLU A 28 -15.32 -2.05 -5.96
N VAL A 29 -15.49 -2.60 -4.77
CA VAL A 29 -14.44 -3.38 -4.10
C VAL A 29 -14.64 -4.86 -4.39
N ILE A 30 -13.62 -5.51 -4.94
CA ILE A 30 -13.57 -6.95 -5.11
C ILE A 30 -12.33 -7.50 -4.40
N LYS A 31 -12.56 -8.45 -3.49
CA LYS A 31 -11.48 -9.11 -2.75
C LYS A 31 -10.73 -10.09 -3.65
N PRO A 32 -9.40 -9.93 -3.85
CA PRO A 32 -8.59 -10.96 -4.49
C PRO A 32 -8.59 -12.25 -3.67
N LYS A 33 -8.64 -13.39 -4.36
CA LYS A 33 -8.61 -14.73 -3.74
C LYS A 33 -7.24 -15.39 -3.84
N VAL A 34 -6.26 -14.72 -4.45
CA VAL A 34 -4.92 -15.22 -4.67
C VAL A 34 -4.11 -15.26 -3.36
N GLU A 35 -3.30 -16.30 -3.18
CA GLU A 35 -2.29 -16.33 -2.12
C GLU A 35 -1.16 -15.34 -2.43
N GLU A 36 -0.83 -14.48 -1.46
CA GLU A 36 0.24 -13.48 -1.58
C GLU A 36 1.62 -14.13 -1.38
N ARG A 37 2.00 -15.03 -2.29
CA ARG A 37 3.32 -15.67 -2.34
C ARG A 37 4.14 -15.09 -3.49
N PHE A 38 5.45 -14.99 -3.29
CA PHE A 38 6.39 -14.51 -4.31
C PHE A 38 7.63 -15.43 -4.36
N PRO A 39 8.35 -15.48 -5.50
CA PRO A 39 9.56 -16.27 -5.65
C PRO A 39 10.62 -15.91 -4.61
N PHE A 40 11.33 -16.90 -4.11
CA PHE A 40 12.35 -16.73 -3.07
C PHE A 40 13.52 -15.82 -3.51
N ASP A 41 13.86 -15.84 -4.79
CA ASP A 41 14.93 -15.05 -5.42
C ASP A 41 14.50 -13.65 -5.88
N LEU A 42 13.21 -13.31 -5.70
CA LEU A 42 12.69 -11.99 -6.09
C LEU A 42 13.23 -10.92 -5.13
N ALA A 43 13.85 -9.88 -5.67
CA ALA A 43 14.29 -8.74 -4.88
C ALA A 43 13.09 -8.11 -4.14
N TYR A 44 13.24 -7.83 -2.85
CA TYR A 44 12.15 -7.34 -2.01
C TYR A 44 11.51 -6.04 -2.54
N SER A 45 12.27 -5.17 -3.20
CA SER A 45 11.75 -3.97 -3.86
C SER A 45 10.80 -4.27 -5.02
N LYS A 46 10.81 -5.47 -5.58
CA LYS A 46 9.92 -5.91 -6.67
C LYS A 46 8.69 -6.68 -6.19
N VAL A 47 8.67 -7.08 -4.91
CA VAL A 47 7.58 -7.84 -4.33
C VAL A 47 6.22 -7.13 -4.47
N PRO A 48 6.05 -5.83 -4.15
CA PRO A 48 4.73 -5.21 -4.22
C PRO A 48 4.19 -5.11 -5.64
N GLU A 49 5.04 -4.84 -6.64
CA GLU A 49 4.61 -4.85 -8.04
C GLU A 49 4.22 -6.27 -8.48
N TYR A 50 4.98 -7.27 -8.10
CA TYR A 50 4.66 -8.67 -8.40
C TYR A 50 3.31 -9.08 -7.80
N LEU A 51 3.08 -8.79 -6.51
CA LEU A 51 1.82 -9.11 -5.84
C LEU A 51 0.63 -8.33 -6.42
N SER A 52 0.83 -7.08 -6.83
CA SER A 52 -0.21 -6.31 -7.51
C SER A 52 -0.62 -6.95 -8.86
N LYS A 53 0.34 -7.53 -9.59
CA LYS A 53 0.08 -8.28 -10.83
C LYS A 53 -0.68 -9.59 -10.58
N LEU A 54 -0.34 -10.31 -9.52
CA LEU A 54 -1.08 -11.51 -9.12
C LEU A 54 -2.54 -11.19 -8.79
N LYS A 55 -2.76 -10.15 -7.99
CA LYS A 55 -4.10 -9.65 -7.65
C LYS A 55 -4.86 -9.22 -8.90
N MET A 56 -4.21 -8.52 -9.81
CA MET A 56 -4.80 -8.10 -11.09
C MET A 56 -5.25 -9.29 -11.93
N HIS A 57 -4.42 -10.31 -12.06
CA HIS A 57 -4.76 -11.52 -12.81
C HIS A 57 -6.00 -12.21 -12.23
N ASP A 58 -6.04 -12.36 -10.90
CA ASP A 58 -7.17 -12.95 -10.19
C ASP A 58 -8.47 -12.16 -10.43
N ILE A 59 -8.46 -10.84 -10.17
CA ILE A 59 -9.64 -9.99 -10.36
C ILE A 59 -10.11 -10.02 -11.82
N TYR A 60 -9.19 -9.87 -12.77
CA TYR A 60 -9.52 -9.86 -14.18
C TYR A 60 -10.18 -11.16 -14.65
N SER A 61 -9.80 -12.31 -14.07
CA SER A 61 -10.42 -13.61 -14.39
C SER A 61 -11.93 -13.66 -14.09
N PHE A 62 -12.43 -12.83 -13.16
CA PHE A 62 -13.85 -12.73 -12.83
C PHE A 62 -14.57 -11.63 -13.58
N VAL A 63 -13.89 -10.48 -13.80
CA VAL A 63 -14.52 -9.25 -14.29
C VAL A 63 -14.48 -9.17 -15.83
N GLY A 64 -13.41 -9.66 -16.45
CA GLY A 64 -13.21 -9.57 -17.90
C GLY A 64 -12.97 -8.13 -18.39
N ASP A 65 -13.27 -7.89 -19.67
CA ASP A 65 -13.01 -6.61 -20.35
C ASP A 65 -14.15 -5.56 -20.18
N ASP A 66 -15.25 -5.89 -19.50
CA ASP A 66 -16.43 -5.01 -19.39
C ASP A 66 -16.31 -3.93 -18.31
N SER A 67 -15.15 -3.82 -17.64
CA SER A 67 -14.92 -2.85 -16.59
C SER A 67 -14.29 -1.55 -17.11
N ASP A 68 -14.61 -0.40 -16.46
CA ASP A 68 -13.96 0.87 -16.79
C ASP A 68 -12.46 0.81 -16.47
N TYR A 69 -12.11 0.58 -15.22
CA TYR A 69 -10.72 0.37 -14.76
C TYR A 69 -10.68 -0.65 -13.64
N ILE A 70 -9.64 -1.48 -13.63
CA ILE A 70 -9.28 -2.33 -12.50
C ILE A 70 -7.97 -1.80 -11.91
N ILE A 71 -7.94 -1.61 -10.60
CA ILE A 71 -6.73 -1.21 -9.86
C ILE A 71 -6.46 -2.22 -8.76
N CYS A 72 -5.26 -2.80 -8.77
CA CYS A 72 -4.75 -3.64 -7.71
C CYS A 72 -3.45 -3.05 -7.18
N ALA A 73 -3.24 -3.13 -5.87
CA ALA A 73 -2.03 -2.65 -5.25
C ALA A 73 -1.57 -3.55 -4.11
N ASP A 74 -0.27 -3.50 -3.85
CA ASP A 74 0.36 -4.11 -2.70
C ASP A 74 1.41 -3.17 -2.13
N THR A 75 1.64 -3.22 -0.80
CA THR A 75 2.56 -2.31 -0.12
C THR A 75 3.45 -3.08 0.83
N VAL A 76 4.75 -2.85 0.74
CA VAL A 76 5.75 -3.41 1.65
C VAL A 76 6.55 -2.32 2.34
N VAL A 77 7.02 -2.63 3.53
CA VAL A 77 8.00 -1.82 4.27
C VAL A 77 9.33 -2.54 4.25
N LEU A 78 10.38 -1.84 3.86
CA LEU A 78 11.76 -2.32 3.91
C LEU A 78 12.54 -1.54 4.97
N PHE A 79 13.09 -2.27 5.93
CA PHE A 79 13.97 -1.72 6.94
C PHE A 79 15.28 -2.53 6.96
N GLU A 80 16.42 -1.85 6.85
CA GLU A 80 17.72 -2.49 6.74
C GLU A 80 17.75 -3.60 5.66
N LYS A 81 17.16 -3.31 4.49
CA LYS A 81 17.03 -4.22 3.33
C LYS A 81 16.20 -5.49 3.60
N LYS A 82 15.43 -5.56 4.68
CA LYS A 82 14.55 -6.69 5.01
C LYS A 82 13.10 -6.26 4.95
N LEU A 83 12.22 -7.18 4.57
CA LEU A 83 10.78 -6.97 4.64
C LEU A 83 10.32 -6.91 6.11
N VAL A 84 9.59 -5.85 6.43
CA VAL A 84 8.91 -5.71 7.71
C VAL A 84 7.42 -5.97 7.48
N GLY A 85 6.97 -7.14 7.90
CA GLY A 85 5.58 -7.55 7.74
C GLY A 85 4.64 -6.94 8.77
N LYS A 86 3.40 -7.42 8.76
CA LYS A 86 2.42 -7.12 9.81
C LYS A 86 2.81 -7.86 11.09
N PRO A 87 2.82 -7.19 12.26
CA PRO A 87 3.16 -7.83 13.51
C PRO A 87 2.05 -8.82 13.94
N LYS A 88 2.46 -9.94 14.52
CA LYS A 88 1.53 -10.98 14.98
C LYS A 88 0.83 -10.65 16.29
N ASN A 89 1.41 -9.77 17.08
CA ASN A 89 0.89 -9.30 18.37
C ASN A 89 1.51 -7.95 18.76
N LEU A 90 1.02 -7.34 19.85
CA LEU A 90 1.45 -6.02 20.31
C LEU A 90 2.93 -5.99 20.75
N ASP A 91 3.47 -7.08 21.29
CA ASP A 91 4.88 -7.13 21.68
C ASP A 91 5.80 -7.14 20.44
N ILE A 92 5.42 -7.83 19.38
CA ILE A 92 6.14 -7.79 18.10
C ILE A 92 6.01 -6.39 17.47
N ALA A 93 4.83 -5.76 17.55
CA ALA A 93 4.63 -4.40 17.09
C ALA A 93 5.57 -3.42 17.81
N PHE A 94 5.64 -3.50 19.14
CA PHE A 94 6.54 -2.70 19.96
C PHE A 94 8.01 -2.91 19.57
N LYS A 95 8.46 -4.16 19.47
CA LYS A 95 9.84 -4.50 19.07
C LYS A 95 10.16 -3.97 17.66
N THR A 96 9.22 -4.05 16.74
CA THR A 96 9.37 -3.54 15.37
C THR A 96 9.58 -2.02 15.37
N LEU A 97 8.67 -1.28 16.04
CA LEU A 97 8.78 0.18 16.13
C LEU A 97 10.04 0.62 16.87
N LYS A 98 10.43 -0.08 17.93
CA LYS A 98 11.67 0.19 18.67
C LYS A 98 12.91 -0.03 17.82
N ALA A 99 12.95 -1.05 16.97
CA ALA A 99 14.05 -1.29 16.03
C ALA A 99 14.17 -0.19 14.97
N MET A 100 13.05 0.38 14.54
CA MET A 100 12.97 1.46 13.54
C MET A 100 13.09 2.87 14.16
N ASN A 101 13.05 2.98 15.48
CA ASN A 101 13.09 4.25 16.21
C ASN A 101 14.36 5.07 15.89
N GLY A 102 14.21 6.36 15.58
CA GLY A 102 15.31 7.24 15.18
C GLY A 102 15.95 6.91 13.82
N LYS A 103 15.33 6.05 13.02
CA LYS A 103 15.90 5.58 11.74
C LYS A 103 14.96 5.81 10.57
N ALA A 104 15.53 5.72 9.36
CA ALA A 104 14.76 5.75 8.12
C ALA A 104 14.41 4.34 7.65
N HIS A 105 13.28 4.22 6.97
CA HIS A 105 12.87 3.00 6.27
C HIS A 105 12.16 3.35 4.96
N GLU A 106 12.08 2.40 4.07
CA GLU A 106 11.47 2.56 2.76
C GLU A 106 10.07 1.92 2.73
N VAL A 107 9.12 2.61 2.12
CA VAL A 107 7.77 2.08 1.83
C VAL A 107 7.59 2.05 0.33
N ILE A 108 7.31 0.87 -0.21
CA ILE A 108 7.16 0.65 -1.64
C ILE A 108 5.74 0.15 -1.89
N THR A 109 5.01 0.86 -2.74
CA THR A 109 3.71 0.40 -3.23
C THR A 109 3.79 0.04 -4.70
N GLY A 110 3.50 -1.21 -5.02
CA GLY A 110 3.31 -1.70 -6.37
C GLY A 110 1.85 -1.57 -6.77
N VAL A 111 1.62 -1.08 -7.99
CA VAL A 111 0.28 -0.88 -8.55
C VAL A 111 0.19 -1.53 -9.91
N SER A 112 -0.92 -2.21 -10.16
CA SER A 112 -1.32 -2.66 -11.49
C SER A 112 -2.63 -1.99 -11.85
N ILE A 113 -2.68 -1.39 -13.04
CA ILE A 113 -3.88 -0.75 -13.60
C ILE A 113 -4.21 -1.45 -14.91
N ARG A 114 -5.48 -1.78 -15.11
CA ARG A 114 -5.98 -2.38 -16.34
C ARG A 114 -7.26 -1.68 -16.80
N LYS A 115 -7.38 -1.52 -18.11
CA LYS A 115 -8.61 -1.16 -18.81
C LYS A 115 -8.67 -1.95 -20.11
N ASN A 116 -9.67 -2.78 -20.26
CA ASN A 116 -9.76 -3.71 -21.40
C ASN A 116 -8.45 -4.55 -21.54
N LYS A 117 -7.88 -4.57 -22.73
CA LYS A 117 -6.62 -5.29 -23.02
C LYS A 117 -5.35 -4.54 -22.60
N LYS A 118 -5.46 -3.25 -22.24
CA LYS A 118 -4.30 -2.45 -21.84
C LYS A 118 -4.03 -2.62 -20.33
N GLN A 119 -2.80 -2.93 -19.98
CA GLN A 119 -2.35 -3.07 -18.60
C GLN A 119 -0.98 -2.43 -18.44
N ILE A 120 -0.79 -1.75 -17.30
CA ILE A 120 0.53 -1.34 -16.82
C ILE A 120 0.71 -1.78 -15.37
N SER A 121 1.96 -1.88 -14.96
CA SER A 121 2.33 -2.07 -13.56
C SER A 121 3.57 -1.24 -13.27
N PHE A 122 3.64 -0.69 -12.07
CA PHE A 122 4.74 0.14 -11.61
C PHE A 122 4.86 0.08 -10.09
N SER A 123 6.00 0.54 -9.57
CA SER A 123 6.21 0.76 -8.14
C SER A 123 6.53 2.22 -7.87
N GLU A 124 6.04 2.74 -6.74
CA GLU A 124 6.43 4.02 -6.17
C GLU A 124 7.08 3.83 -4.81
N HIS A 125 8.09 4.64 -4.54
CA HIS A 125 8.95 4.56 -3.38
C HIS A 125 8.78 5.82 -2.51
N ALA A 126 8.81 5.64 -1.22
CA ALA A 126 8.86 6.72 -0.24
C ALA A 126 9.81 6.34 0.89
N ILE A 127 10.54 7.32 1.44
CA ILE A 127 11.38 7.14 2.61
C ILE A 127 10.73 7.87 3.78
N VAL A 128 10.48 7.13 4.85
CA VAL A 128 9.92 7.65 6.09
C VAL A 128 11.02 7.67 7.14
N TYR A 129 11.22 8.82 7.78
CA TYR A 129 12.17 9.03 8.85
C TYR A 129 11.45 9.08 10.18
N PHE A 130 11.88 8.27 11.13
CA PHE A 130 11.39 8.33 12.50
C PHE A 130 12.32 9.17 13.37
N LYS A 131 11.75 10.03 14.22
CA LYS A 131 12.46 10.63 15.35
C LYS A 131 12.58 9.62 16.49
N GLU A 132 13.48 9.90 17.42
CA GLU A 132 13.60 9.10 18.63
C GLU A 132 12.41 9.37 19.57
N LEU A 133 11.77 8.28 19.98
CA LEU A 133 10.74 8.24 21.01
C LEU A 133 11.21 7.37 22.19
N SER A 134 10.73 7.67 23.38
CA SER A 134 10.90 6.81 24.55
C SER A 134 10.10 5.50 24.39
N ASP A 135 10.51 4.48 25.14
CA ASP A 135 9.77 3.20 25.18
C ASP A 135 8.31 3.39 25.64
N ALA A 136 8.05 4.35 26.51
CA ALA A 136 6.70 4.68 26.98
C ALA A 136 5.81 5.24 25.85
N GLU A 137 6.35 6.13 24.99
CA GLU A 137 5.63 6.70 23.86
C GLU A 137 5.33 5.64 22.81
N ILE A 138 6.31 4.78 22.49
CA ILE A 138 6.10 3.65 21.57
C ILE A 138 5.04 2.70 22.11
N ARG A 139 5.11 2.36 23.41
CA ARG A 139 4.13 1.48 24.06
C ARG A 139 2.74 2.10 24.04
N HIS A 140 2.62 3.39 24.34
CA HIS A 140 1.36 4.12 24.28
C HIS A 140 0.71 4.01 22.89
N TYR A 141 1.49 4.19 21.81
CA TYR A 141 0.98 4.02 20.46
C TYR A 141 0.51 2.59 20.20
N VAL A 142 1.32 1.59 20.54
CA VAL A 142 1.00 0.18 20.30
C VAL A 142 -0.27 -0.26 21.01
N ASP A 143 -0.49 0.24 22.24
CA ASP A 143 -1.63 -0.17 23.08
C ASP A 143 -2.94 0.56 22.72
N ASN A 144 -2.87 1.76 22.13
CA ASN A 144 -4.04 2.60 21.86
C ASN A 144 -4.42 2.70 20.37
N PHE A 145 -3.54 2.30 19.45
CA PHE A 145 -3.78 2.32 18.01
C PHE A 145 -3.66 0.91 17.44
N SER A 146 -4.30 0.62 16.33
CA SER A 146 -4.34 -0.72 15.73
C SER A 146 -3.13 -1.01 14.83
N PRO A 147 -1.95 -1.44 15.36
CA PRO A 147 -0.74 -1.65 14.57
C PRO A 147 -0.73 -3.00 13.83
N LEU A 148 -1.59 -3.96 14.20
CA LEU A 148 -1.48 -5.36 13.77
C LEU A 148 -1.83 -5.61 12.32
N ASP A 149 -2.62 -4.75 11.70
CA ASP A 149 -3.03 -4.84 10.30
C ASP A 149 -2.11 -4.08 9.33
N LYS A 150 -1.01 -3.50 9.84
CA LYS A 150 -0.12 -2.62 9.09
C LYS A 150 1.29 -3.19 8.97
N ALA A 151 1.83 -3.25 7.74
CA ALA A 151 3.25 -3.50 7.53
C ALA A 151 4.08 -2.40 8.23
N GLY A 152 5.15 -2.79 8.92
CA GLY A 152 5.93 -1.84 9.71
C GLY A 152 5.31 -1.47 11.05
N ALA A 153 4.15 -2.02 11.42
CA ALA A 153 3.44 -1.81 12.69
C ALA A 153 3.00 -0.36 12.96
N TYR A 154 2.84 0.50 11.95
CA TYR A 154 2.39 1.87 12.14
C TYR A 154 1.45 2.37 11.04
N ASN A 155 0.68 3.39 11.37
CA ASN A 155 -0.07 4.22 10.43
C ASN A 155 0.57 5.61 10.40
N ILE A 156 0.98 6.07 9.22
CA ILE A 156 1.64 7.37 9.04
C ILE A 156 0.78 8.56 9.51
N GLN A 157 -0.53 8.41 9.53
CA GLN A 157 -1.48 9.45 9.98
C GLN A 157 -1.55 9.56 11.51
N GLU A 158 -1.18 8.51 12.24
CA GLU A 158 -1.42 8.39 13.70
C GLU A 158 -0.10 8.30 14.49
N TYR A 159 0.97 7.83 13.87
CA TYR A 159 2.22 7.57 14.58
C TYR A 159 3.02 8.85 14.78
N VAL A 160 3.08 9.31 16.01
CA VAL A 160 3.78 10.53 16.40
C VAL A 160 5.30 10.48 16.19
N GLY A 161 5.86 9.29 15.97
CA GLY A 161 7.27 9.07 15.67
C GLY A 161 7.70 9.47 14.26
N VAL A 162 6.76 9.77 13.36
CA VAL A 162 7.12 10.23 12.01
C VAL A 162 7.70 11.65 12.09
N ASP A 163 8.94 11.82 11.62
CA ASP A 163 9.64 13.10 11.57
C ASP A 163 9.59 13.73 10.18
N LYS A 164 9.96 12.94 9.16
CA LYS A 164 10.06 13.41 7.78
C LYS A 164 9.59 12.33 6.81
N LEU A 165 9.05 12.78 5.68
CA LEU A 165 8.68 11.95 4.54
C LEU A 165 9.35 12.47 3.27
N GLU A 166 9.99 11.60 2.52
CA GLU A 166 10.42 11.83 1.14
C GLU A 166 9.62 10.92 0.22
N GLY A 167 8.85 11.51 -0.69
CA GLY A 167 7.91 10.82 -1.57
C GLY A 167 6.46 11.19 -1.32
N GLU A 168 5.54 10.45 -1.92
CA GLU A 168 4.11 10.71 -1.85
C GLU A 168 3.50 10.11 -0.57
N PHE A 169 2.77 10.92 0.20
CA PHE A 169 2.10 10.48 1.44
C PHE A 169 1.12 9.32 1.18
N GLN A 170 0.33 9.42 0.12
CA GLN A 170 -0.62 8.38 -0.27
C GLN A 170 0.06 7.08 -0.70
N ASN A 171 1.32 7.14 -1.17
CA ASN A 171 2.12 5.93 -1.39
C ASN A 171 2.32 5.16 -0.08
N VAL A 172 2.66 5.85 1.00
CA VAL A 172 2.83 5.23 2.33
C VAL A 172 1.50 4.70 2.86
N MET A 173 0.38 5.36 2.55
CA MET A 173 -0.97 4.87 2.87
C MET A 173 -1.39 3.66 2.03
N GLY A 174 -0.67 3.37 0.95
CA GLY A 174 -0.84 2.15 0.14
C GLY A 174 -1.34 2.35 -1.28
N LEU A 175 -1.46 3.60 -1.78
CA LEU A 175 -1.81 3.88 -3.18
C LEU A 175 -1.25 5.24 -3.63
N PRO A 176 -0.24 5.29 -4.51
CA PRO A 176 0.34 6.53 -5.03
C PRO A 176 -0.61 7.18 -6.04
N ILE A 177 -1.54 7.99 -5.54
CA ILE A 177 -2.68 8.50 -6.33
C ILE A 177 -2.24 9.43 -7.45
N GLN A 178 -1.19 10.23 -7.26
CA GLN A 178 -0.72 11.15 -8.31
C GLN A 178 -0.25 10.37 -9.53
N ARG A 179 0.52 9.29 -9.32
CA ARG A 179 0.95 8.43 -10.41
C ARG A 179 -0.22 7.68 -11.04
N VAL A 180 -1.15 7.16 -10.25
CA VAL A 180 -2.38 6.50 -10.75
C VAL A 180 -3.19 7.44 -11.64
N LEU A 181 -3.42 8.68 -11.22
CA LEU A 181 -4.15 9.68 -12.02
C LEU A 181 -3.42 10.03 -13.32
N LYS A 182 -2.10 10.13 -13.29
CA LYS A 182 -1.28 10.38 -14.49
C LYS A 182 -1.45 9.26 -15.51
N GLU A 183 -1.38 8.03 -15.07
CA GLU A 183 -1.52 6.86 -15.96
C GLU A 183 -2.94 6.76 -16.55
N ILE A 184 -3.98 6.93 -15.73
CA ILE A 184 -5.38 6.90 -16.20
C ILE A 184 -5.65 8.01 -17.23
N LYS A 185 -5.14 9.22 -17.00
CA LYS A 185 -5.28 10.34 -17.95
C LYS A 185 -4.65 10.02 -19.32
N GLY A 186 -3.56 9.29 -19.34
CA GLY A 186 -2.88 8.86 -20.56
C GLY A 186 -3.62 7.77 -21.36
N TRP A 187 -4.75 7.28 -20.84
CA TRP A 187 -5.54 6.20 -21.46
C TRP A 187 -6.88 6.69 -22.04
N LYS A 188 -7.12 7.99 -22.01
CA LYS A 188 -8.31 8.62 -22.62
C LYS A 188 -8.18 8.70 -24.14
#